data_45a8e348f175ee1689307d4ecad506f5
#
_entry.id   45a8e348f175ee1689307d4ecad506f5
#
_cell.length_a   1.000
_cell.length_b   1.000
_cell.length_c   1.000
_cell.angle_alpha   90.00
_cell.angle_beta   90.00
_cell.angle_gamma   90.00
#
_symmetry.space_group_name_H-M   'P 1'
#
loop_
_entity.id
_entity.type
_entity.pdbx_description
1 polymer ?
#
loop_
_entity_poly.entity_id
_entity_poly.type
_entity_poly.pdbx_seq_one_letter_code
_entity_poly.pdbx_strand_id
1 'polypeptide(L)'
;MNRTKCSRGWRLGSKVRFGVFALGATVSLAAQLGPQTGAETAHGALEMTSALGRRLYALPDDERVVDARKKLAADPTNVALVLELSKAQAARRQYQEAVATDTAGLASAPKSADLYLERGHRELGLREFKSAMNDLEQASRLAPEMLDAHYHLGLAHYFSGEFDEAAASFDRARALAKSNDSLIDCSNWLYVSLRRAGKEKEAAQALSRITPEVKNTEPHLYFYLRLLHFYQGQLTADAVLPPPPAGPNDLEGELAFDTVSYGVGNWRLYHHDGAGAAALFRNVAKGEAWNAWGFIGSELELIRGQK
;
A
#
# COMPACT_ATOMS: atom_id res chain seq x y z
N MET A 1 33.25 -60.79 -14.63
CA MET A 1 34.60 -61.06 -14.20
C MET A 1 35.14 -59.83 -13.50
N ASN A 2 35.54 -60.06 -12.25
CA ASN A 2 36.47 -59.32 -11.34
C ASN A 2 36.21 -57.83 -11.12
N ARG A 3 35.68 -57.45 -9.92
CA ARG A 3 36.31 -57.32 -8.55
C ARG A 3 37.62 -56.53 -8.62
N THR A 4 37.68 -55.37 -7.96
CA THR A 4 38.33 -55.26 -6.67
C THR A 4 38.07 -53.92 -5.99
N LYS A 5 37.82 -54.03 -4.69
CA LYS A 5 37.80 -52.97 -3.65
C LYS A 5 39.21 -52.37 -3.45
N CYS A 6 39.36 -51.15 -3.03
CA CYS A 6 40.26 -50.80 -1.94
C CYS A 6 39.87 -49.50 -1.23
N SER A 7 39.66 -49.63 0.04
CA SER A 7 39.47 -48.63 1.08
C SER A 7 40.83 -48.11 1.61
N ARG A 8 40.88 -46.86 2.05
CA ARG A 8 41.70 -46.23 3.13
C ARG A 8 41.46 -44.74 3.01
N GLY A 9 40.91 -43.97 3.89
CA GLY A 9 41.10 -43.83 5.31
C GLY A 9 42.31 -42.94 5.63
N TRP A 10 42.10 -41.61 5.75
CA TRP A 10 43.04 -40.77 6.52
C TRP A 10 42.24 -39.69 7.29
N ARG A 11 42.54 -39.66 8.60
CA ARG A 11 42.06 -38.68 9.57
C ARG A 11 43.08 -37.54 9.73
N LEU A 12 42.61 -36.51 10.45
CA LEU A 12 43.32 -35.38 11.09
C LEU A 12 43.67 -34.23 10.10
N GLY A 13 43.26 -32.99 10.30
CA GLY A 13 43.07 -32.23 11.55
C GLY A 13 43.77 -30.91 11.32
N SER A 14 43.05 -29.84 11.10
CA SER A 14 43.60 -28.52 11.39
C SER A 14 42.44 -27.58 11.78
N LYS A 15 42.57 -27.10 13.02
CA LYS A 15 41.74 -26.02 13.60
C LYS A 15 42.00 -24.74 12.81
N VAL A 16 41.04 -24.28 12.07
CA VAL A 16 41.00 -22.90 11.60
C VAL A 16 40.19 -22.08 12.58
N ARG A 17 40.89 -21.18 13.27
CA ARG A 17 40.29 -20.14 14.11
C ARG A 17 39.43 -19.23 13.26
N PHE A 18 38.12 -19.18 13.54
CA PHE A 18 37.27 -18.13 13.07
C PHE A 18 37.63 -16.82 13.80
N GLY A 19 38.30 -15.95 13.09
CA GLY A 19 38.49 -14.58 13.51
C GLY A 19 37.12 -13.86 13.38
N VAL A 20 36.65 -13.34 14.51
CA VAL A 20 35.52 -12.42 14.59
C VAL A 20 35.95 -11.10 13.94
N PHE A 21 35.45 -10.83 12.72
CA PHE A 21 35.36 -9.49 12.19
C PHE A 21 33.90 -9.23 11.85
N ALA A 22 33.22 -8.58 12.75
CA ALA A 22 31.93 -7.98 12.46
C ALA A 22 31.79 -6.72 13.30
N LEU A 23 32.06 -5.61 12.70
CA LEU A 23 31.49 -4.32 13.04
C LEU A 23 31.19 -3.61 11.73
N GLY A 24 30.20 -4.13 11.03
CA GLY A 24 29.48 -3.40 10.01
C GLY A 24 28.45 -2.55 10.74
N ALA A 25 28.63 -1.23 10.76
CA ALA A 25 27.68 -0.30 11.31
C ALA A 25 26.39 -0.36 10.46
N THR A 26 25.38 -1.07 10.95
CA THR A 26 24.00 -0.90 10.49
C THR A 26 23.54 0.46 10.99
N VAL A 27 23.75 1.49 10.20
CA VAL A 27 23.10 2.78 10.43
C VAL A 27 21.62 2.54 10.22
N SER A 28 20.86 2.43 11.30
CA SER A 28 19.40 2.30 11.27
C SER A 28 18.81 3.52 10.56
N LEU A 29 17.99 3.30 9.53
CA LEU A 29 17.26 4.36 8.81
C LEU A 29 16.39 5.20 9.77
N ALA A 30 15.96 4.62 10.89
CA ALA A 30 15.27 5.32 11.97
C ALA A 30 16.06 6.52 12.52
N ALA A 31 17.41 6.46 12.51
CA ALA A 31 18.26 7.57 12.93
C ALA A 31 18.29 8.74 11.95
N GLN A 32 17.88 8.53 10.69
CA GLN A 32 17.86 9.57 9.66
C GLN A 32 16.55 10.37 9.61
N LEU A 33 15.47 9.87 10.29
CA LEU A 33 14.19 10.57 10.35
C LEU A 33 14.11 11.59 11.49
N GLY A 34 15.09 11.64 12.38
CA GLY A 34 15.14 12.52 13.54
C GLY A 34 14.11 12.17 14.63
N PRO A 35 14.30 12.57 15.89
CA PRO A 35 13.30 12.38 16.93
C PRO A 35 12.07 13.24 16.62
N GLN A 36 10.87 12.63 16.56
CA GLN A 36 9.61 13.36 16.51
C GLN A 36 9.37 14.00 17.90
N THR A 37 9.88 15.20 18.10
CA THR A 37 9.62 15.99 19.30
C THR A 37 8.49 16.96 19.01
N GLY A 38 7.34 16.72 19.63
CA GLY A 38 6.23 17.66 19.74
C GLY A 38 4.97 17.21 19.03
N ALA A 39 4.06 16.65 19.75
CA ALA A 39 2.62 16.60 19.59
C ALA A 39 1.98 15.31 20.18
N GLU A 40 2.45 14.85 21.31
CA GLU A 40 1.77 13.73 22.01
C GLU A 40 0.36 14.08 22.54
N THR A 41 -0.05 15.36 22.48
CA THR A 41 -1.32 15.83 23.06
C THR A 41 -2.49 15.94 22.08
N ALA A 42 -2.27 15.69 20.76
CA ALA A 42 -3.32 15.78 19.74
C ALA A 42 -3.60 14.44 19.03
N HIS A 43 -2.90 13.38 19.36
CA HIS A 43 -3.06 12.08 18.75
C HIS A 43 -4.02 11.19 19.54
N GLY A 44 -4.80 10.37 18.84
CA GLY A 44 -5.60 9.29 19.43
C GLY A 44 -4.74 8.10 19.84
N ALA A 45 -5.33 6.89 19.84
CA ALA A 45 -4.61 5.65 20.16
C ALA A 45 -3.48 5.37 19.16
N LEU A 46 -2.43 4.69 19.64
CA LEU A 46 -1.38 4.14 18.77
C LEU A 46 -2.00 3.02 17.92
N GLU A 47 -2.00 3.21 16.59
CA GLU A 47 -2.48 2.19 15.65
C GLU A 47 -1.42 1.14 15.39
N MET A 48 -0.20 1.58 15.06
CA MET A 48 0.89 0.67 14.79
C MET A 48 2.25 1.37 14.86
N THR A 49 3.31 0.57 14.86
CA THR A 49 4.66 1.06 14.58
C THR A 49 5.05 0.57 13.19
N SER A 50 5.38 1.50 12.30
CA SER A 50 5.78 1.16 10.93
C SER A 50 7.10 0.40 10.90
N ALA A 51 7.41 -0.24 9.78
CA ALA A 51 8.67 -0.96 9.61
C ALA A 51 9.90 -0.04 9.61
N LEU A 52 9.72 1.27 9.45
CA LEU A 52 10.75 2.29 9.63
C LEU A 52 10.88 2.76 11.09
N GLY A 53 10.15 2.15 12.04
CA GLY A 53 10.16 2.49 13.45
C GLY A 53 9.31 3.71 13.83
N ARG A 54 8.49 4.22 12.91
CA ARG A 54 7.61 5.36 13.16
C ARG A 54 6.33 4.91 13.86
N ARG A 55 5.94 5.59 14.94
CA ARG A 55 4.66 5.39 15.62
C ARG A 55 3.56 6.12 14.86
N LEU A 56 2.51 5.40 14.48
CA LEU A 56 1.39 5.89 13.68
C LEU A 56 0.13 5.85 14.54
N TYR A 57 -0.62 6.95 14.55
CA TYR A 57 -1.71 7.16 15.49
C TYR A 57 -3.04 7.36 14.77
N ALA A 58 -4.11 6.91 15.42
CA ALA A 58 -5.47 7.28 15.10
C ALA A 58 -5.73 8.78 15.38
N LEU A 59 -6.84 9.27 14.87
CA LEU A 59 -7.43 10.53 15.30
C LEU A 59 -8.54 10.24 16.33
N PRO A 60 -8.81 11.16 17.27
CA PRO A 60 -9.91 11.01 18.22
C PRO A 60 -11.27 10.86 17.53
N ASP A 61 -12.26 10.28 18.23
CA ASP A 61 -13.65 10.23 17.78
C ASP A 61 -14.16 11.61 17.35
N ASP A 62 -14.89 11.64 16.26
CA ASP A 62 -15.75 12.77 15.91
C ASP A 62 -17.25 12.39 16.06
N GLU A 63 -18.13 13.33 15.77
CA GLU A 63 -19.58 13.11 15.89
C GLU A 63 -20.06 11.93 15.05
N ARG A 64 -19.44 11.67 13.88
CA ARG A 64 -19.82 10.55 13.00
C ARG A 64 -19.55 9.20 13.66
N VAL A 65 -18.39 9.05 14.32
CA VAL A 65 -18.06 7.81 15.04
C VAL A 65 -19.00 7.61 16.22
N VAL A 66 -19.27 8.69 17.00
CA VAL A 66 -20.17 8.63 18.15
C VAL A 66 -21.59 8.25 17.73
N ASP A 67 -22.13 8.88 16.70
CA ASP A 67 -23.47 8.61 16.19
C ASP A 67 -23.59 7.21 15.59
N ALA A 68 -22.64 6.78 14.79
CA ALA A 68 -22.63 5.44 14.19
C ALA A 68 -22.55 4.35 15.28
N ARG A 69 -21.72 4.56 16.33
CA ARG A 69 -21.64 3.64 17.48
C ARG A 69 -22.97 3.54 18.24
N LYS A 70 -23.66 4.68 18.44
CA LYS A 70 -24.98 4.71 19.08
C LYS A 70 -26.05 3.98 18.26
N LYS A 71 -26.06 4.17 16.93
CA LYS A 71 -26.98 3.47 16.01
C LYS A 71 -26.75 1.97 16.05
N LEU A 72 -25.48 1.53 15.93
CA LEU A 72 -25.13 0.12 15.94
C LEU A 72 -25.49 -0.54 17.29
N ALA A 73 -25.34 0.16 18.41
CA ALA A 73 -25.73 -0.35 19.72
C ALA A 73 -27.24 -0.64 19.82
N ALA A 74 -28.08 0.05 19.05
CA ALA A 74 -29.52 -0.18 19.00
C ALA A 74 -29.93 -1.39 18.13
N ASP A 75 -29.10 -1.74 17.11
CA ASP A 75 -29.30 -2.88 16.22
C ASP A 75 -27.96 -3.53 15.84
N PRO A 76 -27.38 -4.32 16.76
CA PRO A 76 -25.99 -4.80 16.65
C PRO A 76 -25.72 -5.78 15.48
N THR A 77 -26.74 -6.35 14.88
CA THR A 77 -26.63 -7.31 13.78
C THR A 77 -26.86 -6.71 12.40
N ASN A 78 -27.14 -5.42 12.33
CA ASN A 78 -27.42 -4.70 11.11
C ASN A 78 -26.12 -4.39 10.34
N VAL A 79 -25.91 -5.11 9.25
CA VAL A 79 -24.70 -4.99 8.42
C VAL A 79 -24.47 -3.55 7.92
N ALA A 80 -25.53 -2.82 7.57
CA ALA A 80 -25.40 -1.44 7.11
C ALA A 80 -24.86 -0.52 8.21
N LEU A 81 -25.28 -0.73 9.47
CA LEU A 81 -24.79 0.03 10.63
C LEU A 81 -23.36 -0.37 11.02
N VAL A 82 -23.00 -1.66 10.86
CA VAL A 82 -21.60 -2.11 11.02
C VAL A 82 -20.71 -1.39 10.03
N LEU A 83 -21.08 -1.38 8.75
CA LEU A 83 -20.34 -0.68 7.69
C LEU A 83 -20.27 0.84 7.93
N GLU A 84 -21.36 1.45 8.41
CA GLU A 84 -21.37 2.89 8.76
C GLU A 84 -20.34 3.20 9.85
N LEU A 85 -20.30 2.40 10.92
CA LEU A 85 -19.34 2.60 12.01
C LEU A 85 -17.90 2.32 11.55
N SER A 86 -17.66 1.21 10.87
CA SER A 86 -16.32 0.86 10.36
C SER A 86 -15.76 1.97 9.44
N LYS A 87 -16.57 2.51 8.53
CA LYS A 87 -16.19 3.62 7.66
C LYS A 87 -15.93 4.91 8.43
N ALA A 88 -16.74 5.22 9.44
CA ALA A 88 -16.53 6.38 10.30
C ALA A 88 -15.21 6.27 11.09
N GLN A 89 -14.92 5.10 11.67
CA GLN A 89 -13.67 4.80 12.36
C GLN A 89 -12.48 4.91 11.41
N ALA A 90 -12.57 4.33 10.21
CA ALA A 90 -11.51 4.41 9.20
C ALA A 90 -11.19 5.85 8.76
N ALA A 91 -12.21 6.72 8.64
CA ALA A 91 -12.02 8.13 8.36
C ALA A 91 -11.24 8.86 9.49
N ARG A 92 -11.23 8.29 10.70
CA ARG A 92 -10.43 8.74 11.84
C ARG A 92 -9.11 7.97 11.99
N ARG A 93 -8.74 7.15 10.99
CA ARG A 93 -7.55 6.27 11.03
C ARG A 93 -7.56 5.29 12.21
N GLN A 94 -8.74 4.96 12.76
CA GLN A 94 -8.97 3.98 13.83
C GLN A 94 -9.09 2.59 13.19
N TYR A 95 -8.05 2.12 12.52
CA TYR A 95 -8.12 0.92 11.68
C TYR A 95 -8.24 -0.36 12.51
N GLN A 96 -7.58 -0.43 13.68
CA GLN A 96 -7.73 -1.59 14.57
C GLN A 96 -9.18 -1.72 15.08
N GLU A 97 -9.81 -0.61 15.46
CA GLU A 97 -11.22 -0.62 15.86
C GLU A 97 -12.15 -0.96 14.69
N ALA A 98 -11.87 -0.45 13.49
CA ALA A 98 -12.66 -0.75 12.31
C ALA A 98 -12.57 -2.25 11.94
N VAL A 99 -11.39 -2.87 11.99
CA VAL A 99 -11.20 -4.32 11.81
C VAL A 99 -11.98 -5.12 12.85
N ALA A 100 -11.99 -4.68 14.12
CA ALA A 100 -12.77 -5.33 15.16
C ALA A 100 -14.29 -5.20 14.91
N THR A 101 -14.75 -4.03 14.45
CA THR A 101 -16.15 -3.77 14.08
C THR A 101 -16.60 -4.67 12.92
N ASP A 102 -15.81 -4.75 11.83
CA ASP A 102 -16.10 -5.61 10.69
C ASP A 102 -16.06 -7.10 11.06
N THR A 103 -15.14 -7.49 11.93
CA THR A 103 -15.03 -8.86 12.45
C THR A 103 -16.28 -9.27 13.24
N ALA A 104 -16.79 -8.38 14.09
CA ALA A 104 -18.04 -8.61 14.81
C ALA A 104 -19.24 -8.71 13.85
N GLY A 105 -19.28 -7.87 12.81
CA GLY A 105 -20.29 -7.94 11.75
C GLY A 105 -20.26 -9.27 10.98
N LEU A 106 -19.08 -9.76 10.64
CA LEU A 106 -18.90 -11.06 9.93
C LEU A 106 -19.34 -12.26 10.77
N ALA A 107 -19.31 -12.17 12.10
CA ALA A 107 -19.87 -13.21 12.95
C ALA A 107 -21.38 -13.39 12.74
N SER A 108 -22.11 -12.31 12.44
CA SER A 108 -23.54 -12.31 12.15
C SER A 108 -23.85 -12.48 10.65
N ALA A 109 -22.95 -12.03 9.78
CA ALA A 109 -23.14 -12.05 8.32
C ALA A 109 -21.89 -12.62 7.58
N PRO A 110 -21.59 -13.92 7.74
CA PRO A 110 -20.36 -14.55 7.25
C PRO A 110 -20.25 -14.63 5.71
N LYS A 111 -21.25 -14.17 4.98
CA LYS A 111 -21.25 -14.10 3.50
C LYS A 111 -21.35 -12.67 2.98
N SER A 112 -21.09 -11.67 3.81
CA SER A 112 -21.09 -10.27 3.38
C SER A 112 -19.78 -9.93 2.67
N ALA A 113 -19.84 -9.79 1.34
CA ALA A 113 -18.68 -9.35 0.54
C ALA A 113 -18.20 -7.95 0.96
N ASP A 114 -19.13 -7.05 1.30
CA ASP A 114 -18.80 -5.69 1.72
C ASP A 114 -18.00 -5.66 3.03
N LEU A 115 -18.35 -6.51 4.02
CA LEU A 115 -17.59 -6.57 5.28
C LEU A 115 -16.19 -7.15 5.08
N TYR A 116 -16.03 -8.16 4.23
CA TYR A 116 -14.70 -8.66 3.86
C TYR A 116 -13.89 -7.60 3.13
N LEU A 117 -14.50 -6.86 2.19
CA LEU A 117 -13.86 -5.76 1.48
C LEU A 117 -13.36 -4.68 2.47
N GLU A 118 -14.24 -4.20 3.35
CA GLU A 118 -13.90 -3.13 4.29
C GLU A 118 -12.81 -3.59 5.26
N ARG A 119 -12.90 -4.81 5.83
CA ARG A 119 -11.88 -5.32 6.73
C ARG A 119 -10.54 -5.45 6.02
N GLY A 120 -10.49 -6.07 4.86
CA GLY A 120 -9.26 -6.18 4.07
C GLY A 120 -8.65 -4.82 3.69
N HIS A 121 -9.48 -3.83 3.38
CA HIS A 121 -9.00 -2.46 3.14
C HIS A 121 -8.34 -1.86 4.40
N ARG A 122 -8.88 -2.07 5.62
CA ARG A 122 -8.26 -1.57 6.87
C ARG A 122 -6.96 -2.30 7.18
N GLU A 123 -6.94 -3.61 6.96
CA GLU A 123 -5.74 -4.45 7.11
C GLU A 123 -4.59 -4.00 6.20
N LEU A 124 -4.88 -3.55 4.97
CA LEU A 124 -3.88 -2.89 4.11
C LEU A 124 -3.27 -1.67 4.79
N GLY A 125 -4.10 -0.81 5.37
CA GLY A 125 -3.66 0.36 6.13
C GLY A 125 -2.76 0.00 7.32
N LEU A 126 -3.03 -1.14 7.98
CA LEU A 126 -2.23 -1.69 9.07
C LEU A 126 -0.99 -2.48 8.61
N ARG A 127 -0.74 -2.60 7.30
CA ARG A 127 0.32 -3.42 6.68
C ARG A 127 0.16 -4.93 6.94
N GLU A 128 -1.04 -5.38 7.27
CA GLU A 128 -1.39 -6.79 7.47
C GLU A 128 -1.76 -7.44 6.13
N PHE A 129 -0.84 -7.37 5.16
CA PHE A 129 -1.11 -7.70 3.76
C PHE A 129 -1.63 -9.13 3.55
N LYS A 130 -1.14 -10.08 4.34
CA LYS A 130 -1.60 -11.48 4.24
C LYS A 130 -3.06 -11.64 4.67
N SER A 131 -3.47 -11.00 5.75
CA SER A 131 -4.87 -10.98 6.21
C SER A 131 -5.74 -10.29 5.18
N ALA A 132 -5.31 -9.10 4.70
CA ALA A 132 -5.98 -8.37 3.64
C ALA A 132 -6.21 -9.20 2.37
N MET A 133 -5.19 -9.94 1.89
CA MET A 133 -5.35 -10.85 0.74
C MET A 133 -6.45 -11.88 0.98
N ASN A 134 -6.45 -12.55 2.14
CA ASN A 134 -7.46 -13.57 2.46
C ASN A 134 -8.89 -12.99 2.42
N ASP A 135 -9.08 -11.81 3.00
CA ASP A 135 -10.38 -11.15 3.04
C ASP A 135 -10.81 -10.65 1.65
N LEU A 136 -9.91 -10.01 0.91
CA LEU A 136 -10.20 -9.47 -0.42
C LEU A 136 -10.44 -10.57 -1.47
N GLU A 137 -9.75 -11.70 -1.35
CA GLU A 137 -10.08 -12.90 -2.12
C GLU A 137 -11.47 -13.43 -1.77
N GLN A 138 -11.84 -13.43 -0.49
CA GLN A 138 -13.18 -13.85 -0.08
C GLN A 138 -14.25 -12.88 -0.60
N ALA A 139 -14.01 -11.57 -0.53
CA ALA A 139 -14.89 -10.55 -1.11
C ALA A 139 -15.08 -10.77 -2.62
N SER A 140 -13.97 -10.96 -3.36
CA SER A 140 -14.02 -11.19 -4.81
C SER A 140 -14.70 -12.53 -5.20
N ARG A 141 -14.62 -13.57 -4.36
CA ARG A 141 -15.37 -14.82 -4.57
C ARG A 141 -16.86 -14.67 -4.33
N LEU A 142 -17.25 -13.90 -3.31
CA LEU A 142 -18.65 -13.64 -2.97
C LEU A 142 -19.32 -12.68 -3.95
N ALA A 143 -18.57 -11.73 -4.48
CA ALA A 143 -19.05 -10.72 -5.42
C ALA A 143 -18.04 -10.51 -6.58
N PRO A 144 -18.00 -11.41 -7.60
CA PRO A 144 -16.99 -11.36 -8.67
C PRO A 144 -17.00 -10.11 -9.54
N GLU A 145 -18.09 -9.34 -9.51
CA GLU A 145 -18.24 -8.07 -10.24
C GLU A 145 -17.96 -6.84 -9.36
N MET A 146 -17.50 -7.04 -8.11
CA MET A 146 -17.11 -5.96 -7.21
C MET A 146 -15.71 -5.48 -7.58
N LEU A 147 -15.65 -4.34 -8.30
CA LEU A 147 -14.40 -3.72 -8.73
C LEU A 147 -13.44 -3.50 -7.57
N ASP A 148 -13.96 -2.94 -6.46
CA ASP A 148 -13.15 -2.56 -5.29
C ASP A 148 -12.47 -3.76 -4.63
N ALA A 149 -13.09 -4.95 -4.64
CA ALA A 149 -12.48 -6.16 -4.12
C ALA A 149 -11.23 -6.55 -4.93
N HIS A 150 -11.32 -6.52 -6.26
CA HIS A 150 -10.18 -6.79 -7.14
C HIS A 150 -9.12 -5.69 -7.07
N TYR A 151 -9.52 -4.43 -6.96
CA TYR A 151 -8.61 -3.30 -6.83
C TYR A 151 -7.76 -3.40 -5.55
N HIS A 152 -8.41 -3.59 -4.39
CA HIS A 152 -7.70 -3.70 -3.11
C HIS A 152 -6.89 -5.00 -3.01
N LEU A 153 -7.35 -6.10 -3.63
CA LEU A 153 -6.55 -7.33 -3.76
C LEU A 153 -5.27 -7.07 -4.57
N GLY A 154 -5.37 -6.28 -5.64
CA GLY A 154 -4.21 -5.82 -6.40
C GLY A 154 -3.23 -5.02 -5.54
N LEU A 155 -3.71 -4.13 -4.66
CA LEU A 155 -2.86 -3.39 -3.72
C LEU A 155 -2.18 -4.34 -2.71
N ALA A 156 -2.92 -5.34 -2.18
CA ALA A 156 -2.37 -6.31 -1.24
C ALA A 156 -1.20 -7.11 -1.85
N HIS A 157 -1.37 -7.63 -3.06
CA HIS A 157 -0.31 -8.29 -3.82
C HIS A 157 0.85 -7.34 -4.12
N TYR A 158 0.56 -6.13 -4.58
CA TYR A 158 1.59 -5.15 -4.93
C TYR A 158 2.49 -4.80 -3.73
N PHE A 159 1.90 -4.52 -2.58
CA PHE A 159 2.63 -4.20 -1.36
C PHE A 159 3.38 -5.42 -0.79
N SER A 160 2.91 -6.63 -1.07
CA SER A 160 3.64 -7.88 -0.77
C SER A 160 4.80 -8.14 -1.73
N GLY A 161 4.87 -7.43 -2.87
CA GLY A 161 5.90 -7.63 -3.91
C GLY A 161 5.53 -8.70 -4.94
N GLU A 162 4.29 -9.17 -4.93
CA GLU A 162 3.71 -10.14 -5.86
C GLU A 162 3.14 -9.40 -7.08
N PHE A 163 4.05 -8.88 -7.91
CA PHE A 163 3.68 -7.90 -8.96
C PHE A 163 2.91 -8.51 -10.13
N ASP A 164 3.08 -9.79 -10.41
CA ASP A 164 2.31 -10.50 -11.44
C ASP A 164 0.85 -10.67 -11.02
N GLU A 165 0.62 -11.08 -9.77
CA GLU A 165 -0.70 -11.25 -9.16
C GLU A 165 -1.40 -9.89 -8.99
N ALA A 166 -0.63 -8.85 -8.62
CA ALA A 166 -1.12 -7.49 -8.57
C ALA A 166 -1.62 -7.02 -9.94
N ALA A 167 -0.83 -7.23 -11.00
CA ALA A 167 -1.22 -6.86 -12.36
C ALA A 167 -2.48 -7.60 -12.81
N ALA A 168 -2.62 -8.90 -12.50
CA ALA A 168 -3.81 -9.66 -12.83
C ALA A 168 -5.06 -9.13 -12.10
N SER A 169 -4.93 -8.80 -10.82
CA SER A 169 -6.02 -8.24 -10.01
C SER A 169 -6.45 -6.86 -10.51
N PHE A 170 -5.50 -5.97 -10.81
CA PHE A 170 -5.81 -4.63 -11.37
C PHE A 170 -6.37 -4.71 -12.79
N ASP A 171 -5.95 -5.66 -13.62
CA ASP A 171 -6.54 -5.85 -14.95
C ASP A 171 -8.00 -6.30 -14.85
N ARG A 172 -8.30 -7.20 -13.90
CA ARG A 172 -9.69 -7.59 -13.60
C ARG A 172 -10.52 -6.39 -13.10
N ALA A 173 -10.01 -5.59 -12.16
CA ALA A 173 -10.68 -4.37 -11.70
C ALA A 173 -10.93 -3.39 -12.86
N ARG A 174 -9.93 -3.18 -13.71
CA ARG A 174 -10.02 -2.32 -14.89
C ARG A 174 -11.06 -2.81 -15.90
N ALA A 175 -11.20 -4.12 -16.07
CA ALA A 175 -12.22 -4.70 -16.94
C ALA A 175 -13.64 -4.43 -16.43
N LEU A 176 -13.82 -4.23 -15.13
CA LEU A 176 -15.07 -3.90 -14.45
C LEU A 176 -15.34 -2.38 -14.40
N ALA A 177 -14.37 -1.55 -14.77
CA ALA A 177 -14.47 -0.09 -14.72
C ALA A 177 -15.58 0.44 -15.63
N LYS A 178 -16.53 1.19 -15.05
CA LYS A 178 -17.68 1.79 -15.74
C LYS A 178 -17.57 3.31 -15.88
N SER A 179 -16.55 3.91 -15.26
CA SER A 179 -16.30 5.36 -15.31
C SER A 179 -14.84 5.64 -15.70
N ASN A 180 -14.58 6.87 -16.14
CA ASN A 180 -13.19 7.31 -16.35
C ASN A 180 -12.40 7.26 -15.06
N ASP A 181 -13.01 7.61 -13.93
CA ASP A 181 -12.35 7.62 -12.63
C ASP A 181 -11.83 6.24 -12.26
N SER A 182 -12.67 5.21 -12.31
CA SER A 182 -12.22 3.83 -12.06
C SER A 182 -11.23 3.32 -13.12
N LEU A 183 -11.34 3.77 -14.38
CA LEU A 183 -10.36 3.46 -15.42
C LEU A 183 -8.98 4.06 -15.10
N ILE A 184 -8.93 5.33 -14.67
CA ILE A 184 -7.70 6.04 -14.31
C ILE A 184 -7.01 5.32 -13.16
N ASP A 185 -7.73 5.08 -12.08
CA ASP A 185 -7.19 4.49 -10.86
C ASP A 185 -6.63 3.08 -11.11
N CYS A 186 -7.44 2.19 -11.70
CA CYS A 186 -6.99 0.84 -12.04
C CYS A 186 -5.82 0.84 -13.05
N SER A 187 -5.82 1.76 -14.03
CA SER A 187 -4.74 1.81 -15.03
C SER A 187 -3.41 2.27 -14.45
N ASN A 188 -3.42 3.17 -13.47
CA ASN A 188 -2.20 3.59 -12.79
C ASN A 188 -1.53 2.41 -12.07
N TRP A 189 -2.28 1.69 -11.26
CA TRP A 189 -1.74 0.57 -10.50
C TRP A 189 -1.39 -0.64 -11.38
N LEU A 190 -2.17 -0.89 -12.43
CA LEU A 190 -1.83 -1.90 -13.43
C LEU A 190 -0.49 -1.60 -14.10
N TYR A 191 -0.30 -0.35 -14.56
CA TYR A 191 0.96 0.06 -15.19
C TYR A 191 2.16 -0.15 -14.29
N VAL A 192 2.11 0.35 -13.05
CA VAL A 192 3.25 0.22 -12.14
C VAL A 192 3.51 -1.24 -11.76
N SER A 193 2.46 -2.06 -11.62
CA SER A 193 2.60 -3.50 -11.35
C SER A 193 3.31 -4.22 -12.50
N LEU A 194 2.88 -3.99 -13.73
CA LEU A 194 3.49 -4.56 -14.93
C LEU A 194 4.96 -4.14 -15.10
N ARG A 195 5.27 -2.86 -14.84
CA ARG A 195 6.66 -2.36 -14.86
C ARG A 195 7.52 -3.04 -13.79
N ARG A 196 6.98 -3.24 -12.60
CA ARG A 196 7.67 -3.94 -11.50
C ARG A 196 7.85 -5.43 -11.78
N ALA A 197 6.93 -6.06 -12.52
CA ALA A 197 7.02 -7.44 -13.01
C ALA A 197 7.95 -7.58 -14.24
N GLY A 198 8.55 -6.49 -14.75
CA GLY A 198 9.40 -6.50 -15.94
C GLY A 198 8.63 -6.64 -17.27
N LYS A 199 7.31 -6.50 -17.26
CA LYS A 199 6.40 -6.63 -18.41
C LYS A 199 6.20 -5.29 -19.12
N GLU A 200 7.27 -4.80 -19.74
CA GLU A 200 7.30 -3.44 -20.30
C GLU A 200 6.32 -3.24 -21.47
N LYS A 201 6.17 -4.24 -22.34
CA LYS A 201 5.24 -4.16 -23.49
C LYS A 201 3.78 -4.13 -23.03
N GLU A 202 3.43 -4.96 -22.08
CA GLU A 202 2.09 -5.02 -21.49
C GLU A 202 1.77 -3.74 -20.72
N ALA A 203 2.76 -3.16 -20.02
CA ALA A 203 2.62 -1.87 -19.36
C ALA A 203 2.32 -0.74 -20.37
N ALA A 204 3.05 -0.68 -21.48
CA ALA A 204 2.76 0.29 -22.54
C ALA A 204 1.37 0.08 -23.15
N GLN A 205 0.94 -1.17 -23.33
CA GLN A 205 -0.40 -1.49 -23.82
C GLN A 205 -1.49 -1.09 -22.79
N ALA A 206 -1.22 -1.22 -21.50
CA ALA A 206 -2.18 -0.79 -20.47
C ALA A 206 -2.50 0.70 -20.56
N LEU A 207 -1.54 1.54 -20.96
CA LEU A 207 -1.74 2.99 -21.15
C LEU A 207 -2.57 3.36 -22.38
N SER A 208 -2.77 2.47 -23.36
CA SER A 208 -3.47 2.78 -24.61
C SER A 208 -4.94 3.18 -24.42
N ARG A 209 -5.55 2.79 -23.29
CA ARG A 209 -6.93 3.19 -22.96
C ARG A 209 -7.04 4.61 -22.37
N ILE A 210 -5.92 5.23 -22.03
CA ILE A 210 -5.87 6.60 -21.50
C ILE A 210 -5.70 7.55 -22.70
N THR A 211 -6.82 7.90 -23.29
CA THR A 211 -6.88 8.81 -24.45
C THR A 211 -7.12 10.25 -23.97
N PRO A 212 -6.96 11.28 -24.83
CA PRO A 212 -7.22 12.68 -24.48
C PRO A 212 -8.65 12.97 -24.00
N GLU A 213 -9.60 12.09 -24.32
CA GLU A 213 -11.02 12.21 -23.92
C GLU A 213 -11.23 11.72 -22.48
N VAL A 214 -10.31 10.94 -21.91
CA VAL A 214 -10.38 10.47 -20.52
C VAL A 214 -10.16 11.65 -19.59
N LYS A 215 -11.16 11.96 -18.78
CA LYS A 215 -11.14 13.05 -17.79
C LYS A 215 -11.55 12.47 -16.44
N ASN A 216 -10.90 12.93 -15.38
CA ASN A 216 -11.34 12.64 -14.02
C ASN A 216 -12.52 13.54 -13.62
N THR A 217 -13.41 13.03 -12.77
CA THR A 217 -14.46 13.80 -12.09
C THR A 217 -14.12 13.97 -10.62
N GLU A 218 -13.47 12.98 -10.00
CA GLU A 218 -12.99 13.03 -8.63
C GLU A 218 -11.67 13.80 -8.54
N PRO A 219 -11.56 14.84 -7.69
CA PRO A 219 -10.38 15.71 -7.62
C PRO A 219 -9.06 14.95 -7.36
N HIS A 220 -9.07 13.96 -6.48
CA HIS A 220 -7.86 13.20 -6.15
C HIS A 220 -7.31 12.37 -7.33
N LEU A 221 -8.16 11.99 -8.29
CA LEU A 221 -7.74 11.24 -9.48
C LEU A 221 -7.04 12.10 -10.52
N TYR A 222 -7.09 13.43 -10.39
CA TYR A 222 -6.29 14.33 -11.19
C TYR A 222 -4.80 13.99 -11.16
N PHE A 223 -4.28 13.62 -9.98
CA PHE A 223 -2.87 13.28 -9.80
C PHE A 223 -2.52 11.94 -10.46
N TYR A 224 -3.41 10.95 -10.38
CA TYR A 224 -3.24 9.67 -11.10
C TYR A 224 -3.29 9.87 -12.61
N LEU A 225 -4.22 10.68 -13.13
CA LEU A 225 -4.29 10.99 -14.55
C LEU A 225 -3.00 11.67 -15.04
N ARG A 226 -2.45 12.61 -14.27
CA ARG A 226 -1.17 13.24 -14.59
C ARG A 226 -0.01 12.25 -14.59
N LEU A 227 0.02 11.29 -13.67
CA LEU A 227 1.00 10.20 -13.67
C LEU A 227 0.86 9.35 -14.93
N LEU A 228 -0.36 9.00 -15.36
CA LEU A 228 -0.58 8.25 -16.60
C LEU A 228 -0.07 9.02 -17.83
N HIS A 229 -0.29 10.34 -17.91
CA HIS A 229 0.28 11.20 -18.97
C HIS A 229 1.82 11.27 -18.88
N PHE A 230 2.37 11.28 -17.68
CA PHE A 230 3.83 11.20 -17.48
C PHE A 230 4.37 9.85 -17.98
N TYR A 231 3.73 8.73 -17.66
CA TYR A 231 4.13 7.41 -18.15
C TYR A 231 3.99 7.25 -19.67
N GLN A 232 3.07 7.99 -20.29
CA GLN A 232 2.95 8.09 -21.75
C GLN A 232 4.01 9.01 -22.39
N GLY A 233 4.89 9.65 -21.59
CA GLY A 233 5.91 10.58 -22.09
C GLY A 233 5.38 11.96 -22.48
N GLN A 234 4.15 12.29 -22.11
CA GLN A 234 3.51 13.59 -22.40
C GLN A 234 3.94 14.69 -21.42
N LEU A 235 4.41 14.31 -20.24
CA LEU A 235 4.89 15.20 -19.18
C LEU A 235 6.30 14.78 -18.75
N THR A 236 7.10 15.75 -18.27
CA THR A 236 8.38 15.48 -17.60
C THR A 236 8.18 15.21 -16.11
N ALA A 237 9.16 14.61 -15.44
CA ALA A 237 9.12 14.41 -14.00
C ALA A 237 8.93 15.72 -13.23
N ASP A 238 9.63 16.79 -13.64
CA ASP A 238 9.52 18.10 -13.00
C ASP A 238 8.14 18.76 -13.22
N ALA A 239 7.52 18.48 -14.37
CA ALA A 239 6.19 19.00 -14.68
C ALA A 239 5.06 18.27 -13.92
N VAL A 240 5.26 17.00 -13.54
CA VAL A 240 4.24 16.21 -12.85
C VAL A 240 4.34 16.33 -11.33
N LEU A 241 5.55 16.47 -10.77
CA LEU A 241 5.76 16.59 -9.32
C LEU A 241 5.10 17.86 -8.77
N PRO A 242 4.20 17.72 -7.78
CA PRO A 242 3.63 18.89 -7.11
C PRO A 242 4.66 19.51 -6.15
N PRO A 243 4.48 20.77 -5.72
CA PRO A 243 5.25 21.33 -4.63
C PRO A 243 5.05 20.51 -3.36
N PRO A 244 6.00 20.54 -2.40
CA PRO A 244 5.79 19.98 -1.08
C PRO A 244 4.54 20.57 -0.41
N PRO A 245 3.88 19.82 0.51
CA PRO A 245 2.73 20.35 1.25
C PRO A 245 3.05 21.69 1.93
N ALA A 246 2.08 22.59 1.92
CA ALA A 246 2.25 23.94 2.49
C ALA A 246 2.41 23.94 4.02
N GLY A 247 2.01 22.84 4.69
CA GLY A 247 2.15 22.63 6.13
C GLY A 247 1.38 21.41 6.62
N PRO A 248 1.38 21.15 7.93
CA PRO A 248 0.82 19.92 8.52
C PRO A 248 -0.71 19.78 8.37
N ASN A 249 -1.40 20.85 8.00
CA ASN A 249 -2.85 20.84 7.79
C ASN A 249 -3.23 20.81 6.30
N ASP A 250 -2.26 20.76 5.39
CA ASP A 250 -2.48 20.66 3.95
C ASP A 250 -2.61 19.19 3.52
N LEU A 251 -3.71 18.56 3.95
CA LEU A 251 -3.94 17.14 3.66
C LEU A 251 -4.06 16.88 2.14
N GLU A 252 -4.68 17.76 1.39
CA GLU A 252 -4.81 17.60 -0.06
C GLU A 252 -3.44 17.68 -0.75
N GLY A 253 -2.64 18.68 -0.40
CA GLY A 253 -1.26 18.81 -0.89
C GLY A 253 -0.39 17.62 -0.50
N GLU A 254 -0.56 17.07 0.70
CA GLU A 254 0.16 15.89 1.17
C GLU A 254 -0.22 14.65 0.36
N LEU A 255 -1.50 14.38 0.16
CA LEU A 255 -1.97 13.24 -0.63
C LEU A 255 -1.51 13.33 -2.09
N ALA A 256 -1.54 14.55 -2.67
CA ALA A 256 -1.01 14.82 -3.99
C ALA A 256 0.49 14.52 -4.08
N PHE A 257 1.25 15.06 -3.11
CA PHE A 257 2.69 14.88 -3.03
C PHE A 257 3.07 13.40 -2.88
N ASP A 258 2.41 12.68 -1.99
CA ASP A 258 2.66 11.25 -1.74
C ASP A 258 2.36 10.40 -2.97
N THR A 259 1.20 10.63 -3.60
CA THR A 259 0.78 9.90 -4.78
C THR A 259 1.77 10.08 -5.94
N VAL A 260 2.09 11.33 -6.26
CA VAL A 260 2.94 11.63 -7.43
C VAL A 260 4.39 11.30 -7.15
N SER A 261 4.91 11.62 -5.96
CA SER A 261 6.30 11.30 -5.59
C SER A 261 6.54 9.80 -5.58
N TYR A 262 5.56 9.00 -5.12
CA TYR A 262 5.63 7.55 -5.20
C TYR A 262 5.64 7.06 -6.65
N GLY A 263 4.75 7.57 -7.50
CA GLY A 263 4.68 7.20 -8.91
C GLY A 263 5.96 7.53 -9.69
N VAL A 264 6.50 8.75 -9.51
CA VAL A 264 7.78 9.17 -10.12
C VAL A 264 8.96 8.38 -9.53
N GLY A 265 8.93 8.08 -8.23
CA GLY A 265 9.92 7.23 -7.57
C GLY A 265 9.98 5.83 -8.17
N ASN A 266 8.82 5.18 -8.39
CA ASN A 266 8.78 3.91 -9.11
C ASN A 266 9.32 4.03 -10.53
N TRP A 267 8.93 5.07 -11.26
CA TRP A 267 9.45 5.32 -12.61
C TRP A 267 10.98 5.39 -12.63
N ARG A 268 11.58 6.07 -11.64
CA ARG A 268 13.04 6.12 -11.47
C ARG A 268 13.65 4.74 -11.19
N LEU A 269 12.98 3.90 -10.37
CA LEU A 269 13.46 2.53 -10.10
C LEU A 269 13.60 1.71 -11.38
N TYR A 270 12.58 1.70 -12.27
CA TYR A 270 12.70 0.92 -13.51
C TYR A 270 13.63 1.58 -14.55
N HIS A 271 14.09 2.82 -14.32
CA HIS A 271 15.11 3.49 -15.12
C HIS A 271 16.49 3.50 -14.42
N HIS A 272 16.67 2.63 -13.43
CA HIS A 272 17.94 2.42 -12.71
C HIS A 272 18.45 3.64 -11.91
N ASP A 273 17.60 4.62 -11.61
CA ASP A 273 17.88 5.74 -10.71
C ASP A 273 17.37 5.44 -9.28
N GLY A 274 17.98 4.46 -8.62
CA GLY A 274 17.61 4.06 -7.26
C GLY A 274 17.86 5.16 -6.22
N ALA A 275 18.88 6.00 -6.42
CA ALA A 275 19.19 7.10 -5.50
C ALA A 275 18.12 8.20 -5.56
N GLY A 276 17.73 8.60 -6.77
CA GLY A 276 16.65 9.57 -6.97
C GLY A 276 15.29 9.06 -6.51
N ALA A 277 15.00 7.77 -6.72
CA ALA A 277 13.79 7.11 -6.19
C ALA A 277 13.76 7.18 -4.66
N ALA A 278 14.83 6.72 -3.99
CA ALA A 278 14.92 6.71 -2.54
C ALA A 278 14.83 8.12 -1.92
N ALA A 279 15.30 9.16 -2.61
CA ALA A 279 15.14 10.55 -2.15
C ALA A 279 13.66 10.94 -2.10
N LEU A 280 12.88 10.61 -3.12
CA LEU A 280 11.43 10.86 -3.15
C LEU A 280 10.71 10.07 -2.05
N PHE A 281 10.98 8.77 -1.93
CA PHE A 281 10.34 7.93 -0.91
C PHE A 281 10.65 8.40 0.52
N ARG A 282 11.88 8.83 0.81
CA ARG A 282 12.22 9.44 2.11
C ARG A 282 11.45 10.72 2.40
N ASN A 283 11.17 11.52 1.39
CA ASN A 283 10.37 12.74 1.59
C ASN A 283 8.91 12.40 1.89
N VAL A 284 8.31 11.46 1.16
CA VAL A 284 6.96 10.95 1.43
C VAL A 284 6.87 10.36 2.85
N ALA A 285 7.82 9.52 3.26
CA ALA A 285 7.81 8.86 4.57
C ALA A 285 7.94 9.82 5.77
N LYS A 286 8.19 11.12 5.56
CA LYS A 286 8.15 12.17 6.60
C LYS A 286 6.75 12.73 6.83
N GLY A 287 5.83 12.54 5.89
CA GLY A 287 4.46 13.07 5.94
C GLY A 287 3.60 12.46 7.03
N GLU A 288 2.39 12.98 7.21
CA GLU A 288 1.42 12.55 8.23
C GLU A 288 0.31 11.66 7.64
N ALA A 289 0.16 11.61 6.32
CA ALA A 289 -0.85 10.80 5.63
C ALA A 289 -0.44 9.31 5.53
N TRP A 290 -0.06 8.73 6.66
CA TRP A 290 0.51 7.37 6.77
C TRP A 290 -0.40 6.25 6.22
N ASN A 291 -1.67 6.53 6.01
CA ASN A 291 -2.65 5.64 5.41
C ASN A 291 -2.77 5.80 3.88
N ALA A 292 -2.10 6.79 3.28
CA ALA A 292 -2.08 6.96 1.83
C ALA A 292 -1.26 5.83 1.17
N TRP A 293 -1.71 5.36 0.00
CA TRP A 293 -1.02 4.28 -0.74
C TRP A 293 0.39 4.66 -1.16
N GLY A 294 0.61 5.94 -1.53
CA GLY A 294 1.94 6.46 -1.84
C GLY A 294 2.88 6.42 -0.65
N PHE A 295 2.37 6.74 0.56
CA PHE A 295 3.14 6.63 1.80
C PHE A 295 3.50 5.16 2.10
N ILE A 296 2.50 4.26 2.11
CA ILE A 296 2.72 2.83 2.36
C ILE A 296 3.75 2.26 1.38
N GLY A 297 3.57 2.54 0.09
CA GLY A 297 4.50 2.11 -0.94
C GLY A 297 5.91 2.64 -0.72
N SER A 298 6.06 3.92 -0.36
CA SER A 298 7.37 4.55 -0.11
C SER A 298 8.10 3.92 1.08
N GLU A 299 7.41 3.62 2.19
CA GLU A 299 8.00 2.88 3.31
C GLU A 299 8.53 1.51 2.86
N LEU A 300 7.73 0.76 2.10
CA LEU A 300 8.08 -0.59 1.65
C LEU A 300 9.27 -0.56 0.69
N GLU A 301 9.35 0.41 -0.23
CA GLU A 301 10.49 0.53 -1.14
C GLU A 301 11.78 0.89 -0.40
N LEU A 302 11.72 1.74 0.63
CA LEU A 302 12.89 2.04 1.46
C LEU A 302 13.40 0.80 2.20
N ILE A 303 12.52 -0.10 2.63
CA ILE A 303 12.91 -1.36 3.28
C ILE A 303 13.47 -2.35 2.26
N ARG A 304 12.87 -2.45 1.08
CA ARG A 304 13.35 -3.32 -0.01
C ARG A 304 14.73 -2.92 -0.51
N GLY A 305 14.99 -1.61 -0.59
CA GLY A 305 16.29 -1.06 -1.01
C GLY A 305 17.43 -1.24 0.00
N GLN A 306 17.15 -1.76 1.21
CA GLN A 306 18.17 -2.07 2.24
C GLN A 306 18.68 -3.51 2.16
N LYS A 307 18.02 -4.38 1.40
CA LYS A 307 18.41 -5.78 1.18
C LYS A 307 19.29 -5.91 -0.04
#